data_0ab7cb0d73aae61a141e9aee9708298c
#
_entry.id   0ab7cb0d73aae61a141e9aee9708298c
#
_cell.length_a   1.000
_cell.length_b   1.000
_cell.length_c   1.000
_cell.angle_alpha   90.00
_cell.angle_beta   90.00
_cell.angle_gamma   90.00
#
_symmetry.space_group_name_H-M   'P 1'
#
loop_
_entity.id
_entity.type
_entity.pdbx_description
1 polymer ?
#
loop_
_entity_poly.entity_id
_entity_poly.type
_entity_poly.pdbx_seq_one_letter_code
_entity_poly.pdbx_strand_id
1 'polypeptide(L)'
;TKAVLVHGNADMDALGSAYAIARCFPGCAIFAPDGLDRVSKMVAAKMEIAVREGLGEGFDRIVVVDTSSPEQLCPGADFRADIVVDHHTPTGRWDAADMFYCDDSRTSCCEIVKDLIEGAGIEMPRDAALMLLGGMLTDSGHFQFARPHLLQAFYELMEAHCIAMDEAMDLVQAEVSISERIAMLKAASRVRFERVGQMIVAISAAGSYEASSARALLDSGADIAFVGSQRENEFRISGRATQDAVRKGVH
;
A
#
# COMPACT_ATOMS: atom_id res chain seq x y z
N THR A 1 -23.81 13.01 -5.17
CA THR A 1 -22.42 12.48 -5.33
C THR A 1 -22.11 11.59 -4.16
N LYS A 2 -21.49 10.42 -4.44
CA LYS A 2 -21.01 9.49 -3.42
C LYS A 2 -19.50 9.67 -3.24
N ALA A 3 -19.01 9.67 -2.00
CA ALA A 3 -17.59 9.71 -1.70
C ALA A 3 -17.08 8.32 -1.34
N VAL A 4 -15.92 7.93 -1.88
CA VAL A 4 -15.15 6.79 -1.39
C VAL A 4 -13.88 7.35 -0.76
N LEU A 5 -13.77 7.21 0.56
CA LEU A 5 -12.67 7.73 1.37
C LEU A 5 -11.66 6.64 1.66
N VAL A 6 -10.39 7.00 1.60
CA VAL A 6 -9.25 6.15 1.98
C VAL A 6 -8.45 6.82 3.08
N HIS A 7 -7.67 6.05 3.83
CA HIS A 7 -6.82 6.55 4.92
C HIS A 7 -5.74 7.55 4.45
N GLY A 8 -5.15 8.27 5.39
CA GLY A 8 -4.04 9.19 5.09
C GLY A 8 -2.81 8.43 4.56
N ASN A 9 -2.13 9.02 3.55
CA ASN A 9 -1.03 8.36 2.82
C ASN A 9 -1.43 6.99 2.27
N ALA A 10 -2.61 6.95 1.62
CA ALA A 10 -3.26 5.73 1.17
C ALA A 10 -2.37 4.89 0.25
N ASP A 11 -2.29 3.62 0.53
CA ASP A 11 -1.52 2.64 -0.23
C ASP A 11 -2.34 2.03 -1.38
N MET A 12 -1.79 1.00 -2.01
CA MET A 12 -2.42 0.37 -3.16
C MET A 12 -3.65 -0.46 -2.81
N ASP A 13 -3.76 -0.99 -1.59
CA ASP A 13 -4.95 -1.72 -1.17
C ASP A 13 -6.13 -0.76 -1.01
N ALA A 14 -5.91 0.36 -0.33
CA ALA A 14 -6.89 1.44 -0.20
C ALA A 14 -7.28 2.02 -1.57
N LEU A 15 -6.30 2.37 -2.43
CA LEU A 15 -6.57 2.94 -3.74
C LEU A 15 -7.27 1.95 -4.68
N GLY A 16 -6.83 0.69 -4.72
CA GLY A 16 -7.43 -0.38 -5.53
C GLY A 16 -8.87 -0.64 -5.16
N SER A 17 -9.15 -0.76 -3.86
CA SER A 17 -10.49 -0.91 -3.29
C SER A 17 -11.41 0.26 -3.66
N ALA A 18 -10.94 1.49 -3.45
CA ALA A 18 -11.71 2.70 -3.78
C ALA A 18 -11.97 2.83 -5.27
N TYR A 19 -10.98 2.53 -6.10
CA TYR A 19 -11.12 2.59 -7.56
C TYR A 19 -12.14 1.56 -8.07
N ALA A 20 -12.07 0.32 -7.62
CA ALA A 20 -13.00 -0.72 -8.02
C ALA A 20 -14.45 -0.35 -7.65
N ILE A 21 -14.68 0.18 -6.44
CA ILE A 21 -15.98 0.70 -6.05
C ILE A 21 -16.43 1.84 -6.97
N ALA A 22 -15.56 2.82 -7.23
CA ALA A 22 -15.91 3.97 -8.07
C ALA A 22 -16.21 3.58 -9.51
N ARG A 23 -15.57 2.54 -10.04
CA ARG A 23 -15.80 2.00 -11.38
C ARG A 23 -17.08 1.18 -11.50
N CYS A 24 -17.40 0.41 -10.47
CA CYS A 24 -18.57 -0.48 -10.47
C CYS A 24 -19.85 0.21 -10.02
N PHE A 25 -19.75 1.27 -9.20
CA PHE A 25 -20.91 1.99 -8.68
C PHE A 25 -20.93 3.44 -9.17
N PRO A 26 -21.84 3.80 -10.10
CA PRO A 26 -21.86 5.14 -10.71
C PRO A 26 -22.02 6.28 -9.70
N GLY A 27 -21.36 7.40 -9.98
CA GLY A 27 -21.45 8.64 -9.20
C GLY A 27 -20.58 8.67 -7.95
N CYS A 28 -19.64 7.74 -7.81
CA CYS A 28 -18.61 7.76 -6.77
C CYS A 28 -17.40 8.61 -7.19
N ALA A 29 -16.83 9.35 -6.23
CA ALA A 29 -15.56 10.05 -6.37
C ALA A 29 -14.62 9.61 -5.25
N ILE A 30 -13.33 9.44 -5.58
CA ILE A 30 -12.30 8.98 -4.64
C ILE A 30 -11.70 10.18 -3.93
N PHE A 31 -11.58 10.09 -2.61
CA PHE A 31 -10.97 11.10 -1.75
C PHE A 31 -9.88 10.47 -0.88
N ALA A 32 -8.70 11.06 -0.93
CA ALA A 32 -7.56 10.75 -0.08
C ALA A 32 -7.15 12.04 0.66
N PRO A 33 -7.68 12.29 1.88
CA PRO A 33 -7.50 13.57 2.57
C PRO A 33 -6.05 13.98 2.76
N ASP A 34 -5.17 13.06 3.14
CA ASP A 34 -3.73 13.26 3.30
C ASP A 34 -2.91 12.72 2.10
N GLY A 35 -3.59 12.52 0.96
CA GLY A 35 -2.96 12.05 -0.27
C GLY A 35 -2.66 10.56 -0.28
N LEU A 36 -1.93 10.15 -1.31
CA LEU A 36 -1.55 8.78 -1.59
C LEU A 36 -0.08 8.54 -1.22
N ASP A 37 0.29 7.28 -1.01
CA ASP A 37 1.68 6.87 -0.89
C ASP A 37 2.43 6.98 -2.24
N ARG A 38 3.73 6.64 -2.26
CA ARG A 38 4.55 6.74 -3.47
C ARG A 38 4.05 5.84 -4.61
N VAL A 39 3.71 4.60 -4.30
CA VAL A 39 3.28 3.61 -5.30
C VAL A 39 1.90 3.98 -5.83
N SER A 40 0.97 4.29 -4.95
CA SER A 40 -0.40 4.69 -5.31
C SER A 40 -0.43 5.99 -6.13
N LYS A 41 0.44 6.98 -5.82
CA LYS A 41 0.60 8.19 -6.65
C LYS A 41 1.06 7.87 -8.06
N MET A 42 2.04 6.97 -8.19
CA MET A 42 2.55 6.54 -9.49
C MET A 42 1.44 5.82 -10.28
N VAL A 43 0.74 4.89 -9.64
CA VAL A 43 -0.35 4.14 -10.28
C VAL A 43 -1.51 5.06 -10.65
N ALA A 44 -1.92 5.96 -9.76
CA ALA A 44 -2.98 6.93 -10.05
C ALA A 44 -2.63 7.80 -11.26
N ALA A 45 -1.38 8.25 -11.39
CA ALA A 45 -0.92 9.00 -12.56
C ALA A 45 -0.89 8.14 -13.83
N LYS A 46 -0.40 6.89 -13.76
CA LYS A 46 -0.33 5.95 -14.89
C LYS A 46 -1.71 5.58 -15.42
N MET A 47 -2.68 5.41 -14.51
CA MET A 47 -4.06 5.00 -14.83
C MET A 47 -5.01 6.21 -14.99
N GLU A 48 -4.49 7.43 -14.92
CA GLU A 48 -5.27 8.69 -15.01
C GLU A 48 -6.44 8.73 -14.00
N ILE A 49 -6.22 8.23 -12.78
CA ILE A 49 -7.24 8.17 -11.74
C ILE A 49 -7.37 9.54 -11.08
N ALA A 50 -8.58 10.11 -11.12
CA ALA A 50 -8.89 11.34 -10.42
C ALA A 50 -9.10 11.07 -8.92
N VAL A 51 -8.11 11.42 -8.11
CA VAL A 51 -8.18 11.39 -6.64
C VAL A 51 -8.22 12.82 -6.12
N ARG A 52 -9.16 13.11 -5.24
CA ARG A 52 -9.34 14.44 -4.65
C ARG A 52 -8.69 14.49 -3.27
N GLU A 53 -8.01 15.57 -2.98
CA GLU A 53 -7.48 15.86 -1.65
C GLU A 53 -8.55 16.54 -0.78
N GLY A 54 -8.46 16.33 0.52
CA GLY A 54 -9.40 16.89 1.50
C GLY A 54 -10.73 16.13 1.56
N LEU A 55 -11.50 16.48 2.58
CA LEU A 55 -12.88 16.02 2.75
C LEU A 55 -13.79 17.06 2.10
N GLY A 56 -14.40 16.71 0.97
CA GLY A 56 -15.43 17.56 0.38
C GLY A 56 -16.70 17.61 1.24
N GLU A 57 -17.61 18.51 0.92
CA GLU A 57 -18.90 18.64 1.56
C GLU A 57 -20.04 18.22 0.62
N GLY A 58 -21.20 17.88 1.20
CA GLY A 58 -22.44 17.68 0.44
C GLY A 58 -22.51 16.33 -0.29
N PHE A 59 -22.00 15.27 0.33
CA PHE A 59 -22.16 13.91 -0.17
C PHE A 59 -23.49 13.30 0.24
N ASP A 60 -24.10 12.57 -0.69
CA ASP A 60 -25.32 11.78 -0.42
C ASP A 60 -24.99 10.49 0.34
N ARG A 61 -23.80 9.96 0.12
CA ARG A 61 -23.27 8.74 0.74
C ARG A 61 -21.76 8.81 0.89
N ILE A 62 -21.27 8.27 2.00
CA ILE A 62 -19.85 8.16 2.31
C ILE A 62 -19.51 6.69 2.55
N VAL A 63 -18.66 6.16 1.68
CA VAL A 63 -18.07 4.82 1.80
C VAL A 63 -16.62 4.99 2.24
N VAL A 64 -16.20 4.27 3.24
CA VAL A 64 -14.80 4.24 3.70
C VAL A 64 -14.24 2.86 3.41
N VAL A 65 -13.05 2.78 2.87
CA VAL A 65 -12.37 1.51 2.61
C VAL A 65 -11.00 1.48 3.24
N ASP A 66 -10.59 0.29 3.66
CA ASP A 66 -9.24 0.00 4.16
C ASP A 66 -8.78 0.97 5.26
N THR A 67 -9.64 1.16 6.25
CA THR A 67 -9.39 2.16 7.30
C THR A 67 -9.92 1.65 8.63
N SER A 68 -9.03 1.34 9.57
CA SER A 68 -9.40 0.74 10.86
C SER A 68 -10.05 1.72 11.83
N SER A 69 -9.86 3.02 11.65
CA SER A 69 -10.47 4.05 12.51
C SER A 69 -10.64 5.40 11.81
N PRO A 70 -11.64 6.23 12.23
CA PRO A 70 -11.86 7.57 11.67
C PRO A 70 -10.65 8.50 11.73
N GLU A 71 -9.81 8.33 12.76
CA GLU A 71 -8.62 9.16 12.98
C GLU A 71 -7.57 9.00 11.87
N GLN A 72 -7.59 7.88 11.16
CA GLN A 72 -6.70 7.63 10.02
C GLN A 72 -7.11 8.38 8.75
N LEU A 73 -8.35 8.85 8.68
CA LEU A 73 -8.82 9.65 7.54
C LEU A 73 -8.38 11.10 7.65
N CYS A 74 -8.72 11.73 8.77
CA CYS A 74 -8.34 13.10 9.06
C CYS A 74 -8.49 13.35 10.57
N PRO A 75 -7.42 13.69 11.29
CA PRO A 75 -7.50 13.99 12.70
C PRO A 75 -8.50 15.12 12.97
N GLY A 76 -9.53 14.84 13.78
CA GLY A 76 -10.55 15.83 14.20
C GLY A 76 -11.67 16.08 13.19
N ALA A 77 -11.76 15.34 12.09
CA ALA A 77 -12.92 15.40 11.21
C ALA A 77 -14.13 14.72 11.88
N ASP A 78 -15.21 15.48 12.02
CA ASP A 78 -16.50 14.96 12.45
C ASP A 78 -17.34 14.62 11.22
N PHE A 79 -17.27 13.36 10.78
CA PHE A 79 -18.13 12.86 9.73
C PHE A 79 -18.63 11.46 10.08
N ARG A 80 -19.78 11.12 9.55
CA ARG A 80 -20.40 9.81 9.70
C ARG A 80 -20.25 9.05 8.39
N ALA A 81 -19.64 7.87 8.44
CA ALA A 81 -19.62 6.95 7.32
C ALA A 81 -20.99 6.24 7.19
N ASP A 82 -21.50 6.10 5.98
CA ASP A 82 -22.63 5.22 5.71
C ASP A 82 -22.17 3.75 5.66
N ILE A 83 -21.06 3.49 5.00
CA ILE A 83 -20.52 2.14 4.82
C ILE A 83 -19.01 2.16 5.10
N VAL A 84 -18.55 1.18 5.86
CA VAL A 84 -17.11 0.93 6.05
C VAL A 84 -16.80 -0.50 5.64
N VAL A 85 -15.77 -0.68 4.82
CA VAL A 85 -15.25 -1.98 4.39
C VAL A 85 -13.77 -2.05 4.76
N ASP A 86 -13.41 -3.02 5.59
CA ASP A 86 -12.05 -3.11 6.15
C ASP A 86 -11.61 -4.56 6.40
N HIS A 87 -10.31 -4.80 6.42
CA HIS A 87 -9.71 -6.10 6.73
C HIS A 87 -8.83 -6.07 7.98
N HIS A 88 -8.66 -4.93 8.61
CA HIS A 88 -7.90 -4.80 9.84
C HIS A 88 -8.67 -5.34 11.06
N THR A 89 -7.96 -5.69 12.13
CA THR A 89 -8.62 -6.07 13.37
C THR A 89 -9.51 -4.95 13.88
N PRO A 90 -10.81 -5.21 14.13
CA PRO A 90 -11.76 -4.17 14.53
C PRO A 90 -11.33 -3.42 15.79
N THR A 91 -11.34 -2.09 15.73
CA THR A 91 -10.99 -1.22 16.87
C THR A 91 -12.20 -0.73 17.67
N GLY A 92 -13.43 -1.00 17.20
CA GLY A 92 -14.69 -0.46 17.76
C GLY A 92 -14.90 1.03 17.47
N ARG A 93 -14.08 1.65 16.63
CA ARG A 93 -14.15 3.09 16.32
C ARG A 93 -15.20 3.45 15.26
N TRP A 94 -15.70 2.46 14.52
CA TRP A 94 -16.72 2.63 13.49
C TRP A 94 -18.14 2.30 13.96
N ASP A 95 -18.40 2.26 15.30
CA ASP A 95 -19.72 1.93 15.86
C ASP A 95 -20.84 2.89 15.41
N ALA A 96 -20.50 4.09 14.95
CA ALA A 96 -21.45 5.06 14.41
C ALA A 96 -21.72 4.93 12.90
N ALA A 97 -21.05 4.01 12.20
CA ALA A 97 -21.34 3.74 10.79
C ALA A 97 -22.69 3.02 10.64
N ASP A 98 -23.42 3.31 9.56
CA ASP A 98 -24.69 2.61 9.29
C ASP A 98 -24.46 1.13 8.94
N MET A 99 -23.36 0.83 8.27
CA MET A 99 -22.92 -0.52 7.96
C MET A 99 -21.40 -0.63 8.11
N PHE A 100 -20.97 -1.57 8.92
CA PHE A 100 -19.55 -1.91 9.09
C PHE A 100 -19.33 -3.37 8.70
N TYR A 101 -18.56 -3.58 7.63
CA TYR A 101 -18.14 -4.90 7.19
C TYR A 101 -16.63 -5.01 7.34
N CYS A 102 -16.19 -5.87 8.24
CA CYS A 102 -14.78 -6.12 8.49
C CYS A 102 -14.52 -7.62 8.56
N ASP A 103 -13.49 -8.07 7.85
CA ASP A 103 -13.05 -9.46 7.86
C ASP A 103 -11.51 -9.51 8.02
N ASP A 104 -11.04 -9.61 9.26
CA ASP A 104 -9.62 -9.67 9.61
C ASP A 104 -8.97 -11.04 9.30
N SER A 105 -9.72 -11.98 8.76
CA SER A 105 -9.20 -13.20 8.16
C SER A 105 -8.65 -12.99 6.74
N ARG A 106 -8.97 -11.85 6.10
CA ARG A 106 -8.47 -11.49 4.76
C ARG A 106 -7.08 -10.88 4.85
N THR A 107 -6.33 -10.98 3.77
CA THR A 107 -5.00 -10.36 3.66
C THR A 107 -5.10 -8.92 3.19
N SER A 108 -6.13 -8.58 2.39
CA SER A 108 -6.31 -7.25 1.84
C SER A 108 -7.79 -6.85 1.77
N CYS A 109 -8.08 -5.56 1.79
CA CYS A 109 -9.41 -5.00 1.57
C CYS A 109 -9.89 -5.26 0.13
N CYS A 110 -8.97 -5.34 -0.83
CA CYS A 110 -9.27 -5.65 -2.23
C CYS A 110 -9.95 -7.02 -2.40
N GLU A 111 -9.65 -8.03 -1.57
CA GLU A 111 -10.37 -9.32 -1.58
C GLU A 111 -11.83 -9.13 -1.23
N ILE A 112 -12.10 -8.35 -0.18
CA ILE A 112 -13.46 -8.09 0.30
C ILE A 112 -14.25 -7.32 -0.74
N VAL A 113 -13.65 -6.28 -1.33
CA VAL A 113 -14.30 -5.47 -2.37
C VAL A 113 -14.62 -6.30 -3.61
N LYS A 114 -13.71 -7.22 -4.03
CA LYS A 114 -14.01 -8.21 -5.09
C LYS A 114 -15.27 -8.99 -4.76
N ASP A 115 -15.32 -9.63 -3.58
CA ASP A 115 -16.43 -10.46 -3.17
C ASP A 115 -17.76 -9.66 -3.11
N LEU A 116 -17.71 -8.41 -2.66
CA LEU A 116 -18.89 -7.53 -2.60
C LEU A 116 -19.41 -7.17 -4.00
N ILE A 117 -18.53 -6.84 -4.95
CA ILE A 117 -18.92 -6.51 -6.34
C ILE A 117 -19.52 -7.74 -7.02
N GLU A 118 -18.90 -8.90 -6.91
CA GLU A 118 -19.38 -10.15 -7.48
C GLU A 118 -20.69 -10.60 -6.84
N GLY A 119 -20.78 -10.53 -5.50
CA GLY A 119 -22.01 -10.85 -4.75
C GLY A 119 -23.18 -9.94 -5.08
N ALA A 120 -22.91 -8.70 -5.50
CA ALA A 120 -23.93 -7.79 -6.01
C ALA A 120 -24.34 -8.08 -7.47
N GLY A 121 -23.69 -9.02 -8.15
CA GLY A 121 -23.95 -9.35 -9.55
C GLY A 121 -23.58 -8.24 -10.53
N ILE A 122 -22.61 -7.37 -10.14
CA ILE A 122 -22.16 -6.24 -10.95
C ILE A 122 -20.97 -6.70 -11.80
N GLU A 123 -21.03 -6.42 -13.10
CA GLU A 123 -19.92 -6.68 -14.01
C GLU A 123 -18.74 -5.78 -13.66
N MET A 124 -17.60 -6.39 -13.37
CA MET A 124 -16.36 -5.68 -13.02
C MET A 124 -15.59 -5.32 -14.29
N PRO A 125 -15.26 -4.03 -14.52
CA PRO A 125 -14.40 -3.66 -15.62
C PRO A 125 -12.96 -4.17 -15.42
N ARG A 126 -12.26 -4.48 -16.52
CA ARG A 126 -10.90 -5.03 -16.49
C ARG A 126 -9.90 -4.14 -15.72
N ASP A 127 -10.02 -2.82 -15.86
CA ASP A 127 -9.19 -1.86 -15.15
C ASP A 127 -9.43 -1.89 -13.63
N ALA A 128 -10.67 -2.12 -13.18
CA ALA A 128 -10.99 -2.32 -11.77
C ALA A 128 -10.38 -3.63 -11.23
N ALA A 129 -10.47 -4.72 -11.99
CA ALA A 129 -9.84 -5.99 -11.63
C ALA A 129 -8.31 -5.85 -11.52
N LEU A 130 -7.67 -5.15 -12.46
CA LEU A 130 -6.23 -4.89 -12.42
C LEU A 130 -5.80 -4.10 -11.18
N MET A 131 -6.60 -3.11 -10.78
CA MET A 131 -6.35 -2.32 -9.57
C MET A 131 -6.51 -3.16 -8.30
N LEU A 132 -7.50 -4.05 -8.22
CA LEU A 132 -7.65 -4.98 -7.11
C LEU A 132 -6.46 -5.94 -7.01
N LEU A 133 -5.97 -6.47 -8.14
CA LEU A 133 -4.75 -7.29 -8.17
C LEU A 133 -3.54 -6.52 -7.64
N GLY A 134 -3.40 -5.24 -7.99
CA GLY A 134 -2.34 -4.38 -7.47
C GLY A 134 -2.37 -4.22 -5.95
N GLY A 135 -3.55 -4.01 -5.36
CA GLY A 135 -3.74 -3.95 -3.91
C GLY A 135 -3.41 -5.28 -3.23
N MET A 136 -3.94 -6.39 -3.73
CA MET A 136 -3.63 -7.73 -3.22
C MET A 136 -2.13 -8.05 -3.26
N LEU A 137 -1.41 -7.64 -4.31
CA LEU A 137 0.05 -7.82 -4.42
C LEU A 137 0.81 -7.05 -3.36
N THR A 138 0.48 -5.77 -3.18
CA THR A 138 1.24 -4.92 -2.27
C THR A 138 0.99 -5.30 -0.82
N ASP A 139 -0.24 -5.53 -0.43
CA ASP A 139 -0.61 -5.83 0.95
C ASP A 139 -0.16 -7.21 1.40
N SER A 140 -0.15 -8.19 0.48
CA SER A 140 0.43 -9.51 0.75
C SER A 140 1.97 -9.54 0.73
N GLY A 141 2.64 -8.40 0.50
CA GLY A 141 4.09 -8.35 0.32
C GLY A 141 4.54 -9.21 -0.86
N HIS A 142 3.86 -9.13 -1.99
CA HIS A 142 4.10 -9.96 -3.18
C HIS A 142 3.99 -11.45 -2.83
N PHE A 143 2.89 -11.81 -2.18
CA PHE A 143 2.51 -13.16 -1.70
C PHE A 143 3.32 -13.70 -0.52
N GLN A 144 4.26 -12.96 0.07
CA GLN A 144 5.00 -13.41 1.25
C GLN A 144 4.09 -13.69 2.45
N PHE A 145 3.01 -12.92 2.57
CA PHE A 145 2.03 -13.01 3.66
C PHE A 145 0.64 -13.41 3.17
N ALA A 146 0.53 -13.87 1.92
CA ALA A 146 -0.75 -14.27 1.33
C ALA A 146 -1.38 -15.43 2.08
N ARG A 147 -2.65 -15.30 2.41
CA ARG A 147 -3.49 -16.41 2.86
C ARG A 147 -4.10 -17.13 1.64
N PRO A 148 -4.54 -18.39 1.78
CA PRO A 148 -5.07 -19.16 0.65
C PRO A 148 -6.20 -18.45 -0.11
N HIS A 149 -7.02 -17.70 0.59
CA HIS A 149 -8.15 -16.95 0.02
C HIS A 149 -7.69 -15.88 -0.97
N LEU A 150 -6.63 -15.13 -0.62
CA LEU A 150 -6.05 -14.12 -1.51
C LEU A 150 -5.55 -14.77 -2.80
N LEU A 151 -4.85 -15.89 -2.71
CA LEU A 151 -4.34 -16.60 -3.89
C LEU A 151 -5.46 -17.06 -4.81
N GLN A 152 -6.57 -17.53 -4.25
CA GLN A 152 -7.75 -17.90 -5.01
C GLN A 152 -8.39 -16.68 -5.68
N ALA A 153 -8.67 -15.62 -4.93
CA ALA A 153 -9.26 -14.39 -5.45
C ALA A 153 -8.39 -13.76 -6.56
N PHE A 154 -7.07 -13.79 -6.36
CA PHE A 154 -6.10 -13.30 -7.33
C PHE A 154 -6.16 -14.09 -8.63
N TYR A 155 -6.15 -15.43 -8.55
CA TYR A 155 -6.26 -16.31 -9.71
C TYR A 155 -7.59 -16.08 -10.46
N GLU A 156 -8.70 -16.01 -9.74
CA GLU A 156 -10.04 -15.79 -10.33
C GLU A 156 -10.11 -14.48 -11.12
N LEU A 157 -9.57 -13.37 -10.58
CA LEU A 157 -9.50 -12.09 -11.28
C LEU A 157 -8.64 -12.15 -12.54
N MET A 158 -7.45 -12.79 -12.45
CA MET A 158 -6.56 -12.95 -13.59
C MET A 158 -7.26 -13.72 -14.72
N GLU A 159 -7.91 -14.85 -14.40
CA GLU A 159 -8.57 -15.70 -15.37
C GLU A 159 -9.79 -15.02 -15.99
N ALA A 160 -10.69 -14.46 -15.16
CA ALA A 160 -11.92 -13.83 -15.62
C ALA A 160 -11.68 -12.61 -16.52
N HIS A 161 -10.60 -11.86 -16.27
CA HIS A 161 -10.30 -10.61 -16.99
C HIS A 161 -9.12 -10.72 -17.96
N CYS A 162 -8.56 -11.91 -18.16
CA CYS A 162 -7.39 -12.16 -19.01
C CYS A 162 -6.23 -11.21 -18.68
N ILE A 163 -5.91 -11.07 -17.39
CA ILE A 163 -4.79 -10.26 -16.90
C ILE A 163 -3.59 -11.17 -16.63
N ALA A 164 -2.45 -10.86 -17.24
CA ALA A 164 -1.22 -11.61 -17.01
C ALA A 164 -0.54 -11.18 -15.70
N MET A 165 0.24 -12.09 -15.09
CA MET A 165 0.95 -11.81 -13.84
C MET A 165 1.93 -10.65 -13.96
N ASP A 166 2.66 -10.58 -15.07
CA ASP A 166 3.61 -9.50 -15.34
C ASP A 166 2.91 -8.13 -15.43
N GLU A 167 1.71 -8.07 -16.02
CA GLU A 167 0.91 -6.85 -16.07
C GLU A 167 0.51 -6.35 -14.67
N ALA A 168 0.08 -7.27 -13.80
CA ALA A 168 -0.27 -6.92 -12.42
C ALA A 168 0.97 -6.50 -11.61
N MET A 169 2.11 -7.16 -11.82
CA MET A 169 3.39 -6.82 -11.19
C MET A 169 3.91 -5.47 -11.68
N ASP A 170 3.86 -5.20 -13.00
CA ASP A 170 4.32 -3.96 -13.61
C ASP A 170 3.45 -2.75 -13.20
N LEU A 171 2.19 -2.99 -12.81
CA LEU A 171 1.33 -1.93 -12.31
C LEU A 171 1.92 -1.30 -11.05
N VAL A 172 2.33 -2.12 -10.09
CA VAL A 172 2.79 -1.69 -8.75
C VAL A 172 4.30 -1.54 -8.65
N GLN A 173 5.04 -1.89 -9.69
CA GLN A 173 6.49 -1.76 -9.70
C GLN A 173 6.88 -0.31 -9.89
N ALA A 174 7.35 0.33 -8.81
CA ALA A 174 7.92 1.67 -8.91
C ALA A 174 9.22 1.62 -9.72
N GLU A 175 9.28 2.41 -10.80
CA GLU A 175 10.53 2.57 -11.53
C GLU A 175 11.61 3.12 -10.62
N VAL A 176 12.69 2.35 -10.45
CA VAL A 176 13.89 2.79 -9.76
C VAL A 176 14.68 3.67 -10.74
N SER A 177 14.77 4.96 -10.47
CA SER A 177 15.47 5.90 -11.34
C SER A 177 16.94 5.52 -11.51
N ILE A 178 17.53 5.91 -12.65
CA ILE A 178 18.97 5.69 -12.89
C ILE A 178 19.81 6.29 -11.75
N SER A 179 19.44 7.47 -11.23
CA SER A 179 20.13 8.12 -10.11
C SER A 179 20.04 7.29 -8.82
N GLU A 180 18.90 6.69 -8.55
CA GLU A 180 18.68 5.81 -7.40
C GLU A 180 19.50 4.51 -7.54
N ARG A 181 19.50 3.89 -8.73
CA ARG A 181 20.32 2.72 -9.02
C ARG A 181 21.82 2.99 -8.85
N ILE A 182 22.29 4.14 -9.33
CA ILE A 182 23.68 4.57 -9.14
C ILE A 182 23.99 4.79 -7.65
N ALA A 183 23.07 5.38 -6.87
CA ALA A 183 23.26 5.57 -5.44
C ALA A 183 23.38 4.22 -4.70
N MET A 184 22.51 3.25 -5.03
CA MET A 184 22.56 1.89 -4.48
C MET A 184 23.91 1.20 -4.80
N LEU A 185 24.36 1.26 -6.05
CA LEU A 185 25.66 0.69 -6.46
C LEU A 185 26.84 1.37 -5.75
N LYS A 186 26.80 2.70 -5.62
CA LYS A 186 27.83 3.45 -4.86
C LYS A 186 27.83 3.08 -3.38
N ALA A 187 26.67 2.91 -2.78
CA ALA A 187 26.57 2.46 -1.40
C ALA A 187 27.13 1.04 -1.23
N ALA A 188 26.79 0.13 -2.14
CA ALA A 188 27.34 -1.25 -2.13
C ALA A 188 28.86 -1.25 -2.29
N SER A 189 29.43 -0.39 -3.15
CA SER A 189 30.90 -0.31 -3.34
C SER A 189 31.67 0.28 -2.14
N ARG A 190 30.98 0.95 -1.23
CA ARG A 190 31.57 1.60 -0.04
C ARG A 190 31.22 0.89 1.26
N VAL A 191 30.46 -0.20 1.18
CA VAL A 191 29.96 -0.90 2.35
C VAL A 191 31.09 -1.40 3.22
N ARG A 192 30.94 -1.20 4.52
CA ARG A 192 31.70 -1.90 5.57
C ARG A 192 30.71 -2.75 6.33
N PHE A 193 31.07 -3.96 6.64
CA PHE A 193 30.19 -4.85 7.39
C PHE A 193 30.99 -5.62 8.44
N GLU A 194 30.30 -5.94 9.51
CA GLU A 194 30.85 -6.75 10.60
C GLU A 194 29.82 -7.82 11.02
N ARG A 195 30.32 -8.94 11.48
CA ARG A 195 29.50 -9.96 12.12
C ARG A 195 29.39 -9.68 13.61
N VAL A 196 28.15 -9.44 14.07
CA VAL A 196 27.82 -9.25 15.48
C VAL A 196 26.99 -10.42 15.95
N GLY A 197 27.62 -11.39 16.62
CA GLY A 197 26.96 -12.66 16.97
C GLY A 197 26.57 -13.47 15.75
N GLN A 198 25.27 -13.63 15.52
CA GLN A 198 24.72 -14.34 14.35
C GLN A 198 24.22 -13.37 13.25
N MET A 199 24.39 -12.08 13.43
CA MET A 199 23.89 -11.06 12.50
C MET A 199 25.05 -10.37 11.78
N ILE A 200 24.79 -9.94 10.53
CA ILE A 200 25.68 -9.13 9.71
C ILE A 200 25.15 -7.70 9.73
N VAL A 201 25.94 -6.78 10.26
CA VAL A 201 25.63 -5.34 10.28
C VAL A 201 26.43 -4.64 9.20
N ALA A 202 25.76 -3.95 8.29
CA ALA A 202 26.37 -3.20 7.18
C ALA A 202 26.20 -1.70 7.39
N ILE A 203 27.26 -0.94 7.13
CA ILE A 203 27.28 0.51 7.20
C ILE A 203 27.83 1.07 5.88
N SER A 204 27.19 2.08 5.34
CA SER A 204 27.63 2.74 4.12
C SER A 204 27.25 4.21 4.06
N ALA A 205 27.67 4.89 3.00
CA ALA A 205 27.33 6.28 2.72
C ALA A 205 26.83 6.45 1.28
N ALA A 206 25.78 7.26 1.12
CA ALA A 206 25.23 7.67 -0.16
C ALA A 206 25.05 9.20 -0.19
N GLY A 207 25.00 9.80 -1.38
CA GLY A 207 24.70 11.24 -1.50
C GLY A 207 23.20 11.55 -1.45
N SER A 208 22.37 10.52 -1.70
CA SER A 208 20.91 10.56 -1.70
C SER A 208 20.39 9.12 -1.75
N TYR A 209 19.07 8.92 -1.59
CA TYR A 209 18.42 7.60 -1.65
C TYR A 209 18.94 6.64 -0.56
N GLU A 210 19.12 7.15 0.65
CA GLU A 210 19.67 6.40 1.78
C GLU A 210 18.82 5.16 2.10
N ALA A 211 17.48 5.30 2.05
CA ALA A 211 16.55 4.23 2.35
C ALA A 211 16.63 3.08 1.33
N SER A 212 16.66 3.42 0.04
CA SER A 212 16.81 2.43 -1.05
C SER A 212 18.18 1.75 -1.02
N SER A 213 19.22 2.53 -0.69
CA SER A 213 20.57 2.00 -0.54
C SER A 213 20.69 1.05 0.66
N ALA A 214 20.06 1.37 1.80
CA ALA A 214 20.03 0.48 2.96
C ALA A 214 19.26 -0.82 2.63
N ARG A 215 18.14 -0.72 1.90
CA ARG A 215 17.38 -1.89 1.44
C ARG A 215 18.23 -2.78 0.55
N ALA A 216 18.95 -2.22 -0.43
CA ALA A 216 19.83 -2.97 -1.31
C ALA A 216 20.94 -3.72 -0.56
N LEU A 217 21.43 -3.18 0.57
CA LEU A 217 22.39 -3.88 1.43
C LEU A 217 21.77 -5.07 2.18
N LEU A 218 20.50 -4.96 2.61
CA LEU A 218 19.76 -6.10 3.17
C LEU A 218 19.58 -7.20 2.11
N ASP A 219 19.16 -6.82 0.91
CA ASP A 219 18.96 -7.75 -0.21
C ASP A 219 20.28 -8.43 -0.64
N SER A 220 21.42 -7.80 -0.32
CA SER A 220 22.77 -8.36 -0.55
C SER A 220 23.26 -9.26 0.59
N GLY A 221 22.49 -9.44 1.67
CA GLY A 221 22.78 -10.38 2.75
C GLY A 221 23.09 -9.77 4.13
N ALA A 222 22.94 -8.46 4.31
CA ALA A 222 23.01 -7.87 5.64
C ALA A 222 21.71 -8.10 6.43
N ASP A 223 21.79 -8.35 7.74
CA ASP A 223 20.65 -8.40 8.63
C ASP A 223 20.18 -7.02 9.06
N ILE A 224 21.13 -6.09 9.21
CA ILE A 224 20.93 -4.70 9.58
C ILE A 224 21.79 -3.83 8.67
N ALA A 225 21.23 -2.76 8.13
CA ALA A 225 21.95 -1.83 7.28
C ALA A 225 21.70 -0.37 7.69
N PHE A 226 22.78 0.40 7.81
CA PHE A 226 22.74 1.84 8.01
C PHE A 226 23.41 2.56 6.84
N VAL A 227 22.70 3.50 6.23
CA VAL A 227 23.26 4.33 5.16
C VAL A 227 23.11 5.79 5.55
N GLY A 228 24.25 6.49 5.65
CA GLY A 228 24.32 7.91 5.95
C GLY A 228 24.48 8.77 4.71
N SER A 229 23.94 9.98 4.73
CA SER A 229 24.25 11.05 3.78
C SER A 229 24.47 12.36 4.52
N GLN A 230 25.36 13.18 3.98
CA GLN A 230 25.59 14.53 4.46
C GLN A 230 25.10 15.53 3.42
N ARG A 231 24.24 16.46 3.84
CA ARG A 231 23.74 17.57 3.03
C ARG A 231 23.97 18.86 3.81
N GLU A 232 24.83 19.72 3.28
CA GLU A 232 25.15 21.00 3.92
C GLU A 232 25.40 20.85 5.45
N ASN A 233 24.43 21.24 6.27
CA ASN A 233 24.51 21.18 7.73
C ASN A 233 23.72 20.02 8.36
N GLU A 234 23.13 19.14 7.56
CA GLU A 234 22.33 18.01 8.04
C GLU A 234 23.00 16.68 7.72
N PHE A 235 22.96 15.78 8.69
CA PHE A 235 23.35 14.39 8.49
C PHE A 235 22.10 13.50 8.62
N ARG A 236 21.79 12.77 7.55
CA ARG A 236 20.70 11.81 7.52
C ARG A 236 21.21 10.39 7.62
N ILE A 237 20.54 9.57 8.43
CA ILE A 237 20.82 8.13 8.50
C ILE A 237 19.50 7.39 8.23
N SER A 238 19.55 6.43 7.30
CA SER A 238 18.50 5.46 7.13
C SER A 238 18.96 4.12 7.67
N GLY A 239 18.26 3.61 8.70
CA GLY A 239 18.43 2.27 9.24
C GLY A 239 17.36 1.33 8.69
N ARG A 240 17.76 0.12 8.36
CA ARG A 240 16.87 -0.97 7.94
C ARG A 240 17.32 -2.27 8.58
N ALA A 241 16.36 -3.13 8.93
CA ALA A 241 16.63 -4.46 9.45
C ALA A 241 15.71 -5.50 8.78
N THR A 242 16.19 -6.72 8.67
CA THR A 242 15.36 -7.85 8.26
C THR A 242 14.32 -8.17 9.32
N GLN A 243 13.22 -8.80 8.95
CA GLN A 243 12.22 -9.24 9.92
C GLN A 243 12.79 -10.22 10.95
N ASP A 244 13.75 -11.06 10.55
CA ASP A 244 14.42 -11.98 11.47
C ASP A 244 15.24 -11.24 12.53
N ALA A 245 15.95 -10.17 12.14
CA ALA A 245 16.66 -9.31 13.08
C ALA A 245 15.70 -8.62 14.06
N VAL A 246 14.56 -8.11 13.57
CA VAL A 246 13.52 -7.48 14.41
C VAL A 246 12.95 -8.49 15.41
N ARG A 247 12.63 -9.72 14.97
CA ARG A 247 12.17 -10.80 15.89
C ARG A 247 13.19 -11.16 16.94
N LYS A 248 14.47 -10.95 16.68
CA LYS A 248 15.58 -11.18 17.63
C LYS A 248 15.86 -9.96 18.53
N GLY A 249 15.00 -8.94 18.50
CA GLY A 249 15.05 -7.80 19.43
C GLY A 249 15.78 -6.56 18.90
N VAL A 250 15.99 -6.45 17.59
CA VAL A 250 16.49 -5.21 16.97
C VAL A 250 15.32 -4.28 16.71
N HIS A 251 15.29 -3.13 17.40
CA HIS A 251 14.24 -2.11 17.29
C HIS A 251 14.83 -0.74 16.95
#